data_5f873479f1aad0e6c7185cce4734d1de
#
_entry.id   5f873479f1aad0e6c7185cce4734d1de
#
_cell.length_a   1.000
_cell.length_b   1.000
_cell.length_c   1.000
_cell.angle_alpha   90.00
_cell.angle_beta   90.00
_cell.angle_gamma   90.00
#
_symmetry.space_group_name_H-M   'P 1'
#
loop_
_entity.id
_entity.type
_entity.pdbx_description
1 polymer ?
#
loop_
_entity_poly.entity_id
_entity_poly.type
_entity_poly.pdbx_seq_one_letter_code
_entity_poly.pdbx_strand_id
1 'polypeptide(L)'
;MSLGVTLKTAASGLQAAQASIRAVSDNIANVNTPGYVRKAVNQEQQVVDGVGMGVKIEGVKRVTDQYLQLASLTAASESERWSAVSQYLDNAQSLFGDPSADGFFFNRLDKIFGAFGTIADDPSSTLLRSQALSSVEDFIGESGRINDQVVALGETVETQVDAGVQRANDLLEQIRSEERR
;
A
#
# COMPACT_ATOMS: atom_id res chain seq x y z
N MET A 1 21.94 31.52 -48.26
CA MET A 1 21.28 30.29 -47.76
C MET A 1 20.59 29.60 -48.92
N SER A 2 20.75 28.28 -49.09
CA SER A 2 20.03 27.58 -50.15
C SER A 2 18.56 27.34 -49.76
N LEU A 3 17.66 27.35 -50.75
CA LEU A 3 16.22 27.11 -50.57
C LEU A 3 15.97 25.80 -49.76
N GLY A 4 16.82 24.78 -49.94
CA GLY A 4 16.75 23.51 -49.21
C GLY A 4 17.01 23.64 -47.70
N VAL A 5 17.90 24.55 -47.28
CA VAL A 5 18.16 24.82 -45.85
C VAL A 5 16.94 25.49 -45.20
N THR A 6 16.39 26.50 -45.89
CA THR A 6 15.20 27.21 -45.41
C THR A 6 14.00 26.25 -45.24
N LEU A 7 13.81 25.36 -46.22
CA LEU A 7 12.74 24.33 -46.15
C LEU A 7 12.95 23.36 -45.00
N LYS A 8 14.17 22.85 -44.76
CA LYS A 8 14.50 21.99 -43.64
C LYS A 8 14.27 22.68 -42.29
N THR A 9 14.67 23.94 -42.15
CA THR A 9 14.45 24.74 -40.94
C THR A 9 12.96 24.90 -40.67
N ALA A 10 12.15 25.24 -41.69
CA ALA A 10 10.70 25.35 -41.54
C ALA A 10 10.05 24.02 -41.18
N ALA A 11 10.47 22.91 -41.80
CA ALA A 11 9.95 21.56 -41.50
C ALA A 11 10.29 21.14 -40.08
N SER A 12 11.52 21.39 -39.60
CA SER A 12 11.90 21.07 -38.20
C SER A 12 11.11 21.88 -37.19
N GLY A 13 10.84 23.15 -37.44
CA GLY A 13 9.98 23.99 -36.60
C GLY A 13 8.54 23.48 -36.56
N LEU A 14 8.00 23.06 -37.70
CA LEU A 14 6.65 22.46 -37.75
C LEU A 14 6.56 21.14 -36.96
N GLN A 15 7.57 20.26 -37.06
CA GLN A 15 7.63 19.01 -36.28
C GLN A 15 7.72 19.30 -34.80
N ALA A 16 8.51 20.28 -34.38
CA ALA A 16 8.63 20.69 -33.00
C ALA A 16 7.32 21.25 -32.44
N ALA A 17 6.61 22.07 -33.24
CA ALA A 17 5.30 22.58 -32.88
C ALA A 17 4.26 21.45 -32.72
N GLN A 18 4.24 20.49 -33.67
CA GLN A 18 3.34 19.31 -33.54
C GLN A 18 3.61 18.46 -32.31
N ALA A 19 4.89 18.22 -31.97
CA ALA A 19 5.24 17.50 -30.75
C ALA A 19 4.78 18.26 -29.50
N SER A 20 4.95 19.56 -29.47
CA SER A 20 4.49 20.41 -28.35
C SER A 20 2.97 20.39 -28.22
N ILE A 21 2.21 20.47 -29.31
CA ILE A 21 0.75 20.38 -29.30
C ILE A 21 0.30 19.00 -28.77
N ARG A 22 0.94 17.92 -29.21
CA ARG A 22 0.62 16.56 -28.67
C ARG A 22 0.86 16.49 -27.17
N ALA A 23 2.00 17.00 -26.69
CA ALA A 23 2.28 17.00 -25.24
C ALA A 23 1.27 17.83 -24.45
N VAL A 24 0.85 19.00 -24.98
CA VAL A 24 -0.20 19.81 -24.34
C VAL A 24 -1.55 19.10 -24.35
N SER A 25 -1.92 18.48 -25.47
CA SER A 25 -3.17 17.69 -25.56
C SER A 25 -3.19 16.53 -24.58
N ASP A 26 -2.08 15.78 -24.46
CA ASP A 26 -1.93 14.72 -23.47
C ASP A 26 -2.08 15.27 -22.04
N ASN A 27 -1.47 16.42 -21.75
CA ASN A 27 -1.53 17.04 -20.43
C ASN A 27 -2.96 17.47 -20.08
N ILE A 28 -3.69 18.05 -21.03
CA ILE A 28 -5.09 18.46 -20.84
C ILE A 28 -5.99 17.24 -20.65
N ALA A 29 -5.84 16.24 -21.51
CA ALA A 29 -6.65 15.02 -21.45
C ALA A 29 -6.50 14.27 -20.10
N ASN A 30 -5.31 14.34 -19.52
CA ASN A 30 -4.98 13.59 -18.30
C ASN A 30 -4.87 14.46 -17.04
N VAL A 31 -5.34 15.72 -17.07
CA VAL A 31 -5.19 16.65 -15.92
C VAL A 31 -5.83 16.13 -14.65
N ASN A 32 -6.89 15.33 -14.75
CA ASN A 32 -7.58 14.71 -13.62
C ASN A 32 -7.23 13.22 -13.40
N THR A 33 -6.24 12.69 -14.14
CA THR A 33 -5.82 11.30 -13.97
C THR A 33 -4.87 11.19 -12.78
N PRO A 34 -5.20 10.41 -11.73
CA PRO A 34 -4.31 10.21 -10.58
C PRO A 34 -2.95 9.66 -11.02
N GLY A 35 -1.87 10.26 -10.51
CA GLY A 35 -0.51 9.84 -10.83
C GLY A 35 0.02 10.33 -12.17
N TYR A 36 -0.76 11.08 -12.96
CA TYR A 36 -0.28 11.66 -14.20
C TYR A 36 0.70 12.80 -13.95
N VAL A 37 1.80 12.77 -14.68
CA VAL A 37 2.84 13.79 -14.60
C VAL A 37 2.92 14.55 -15.93
N ARG A 38 2.88 15.89 -15.85
CA ARG A 38 2.94 16.78 -16.99
C ARG A 38 4.18 16.51 -17.85
N LYS A 39 3.96 16.39 -19.15
CA LYS A 39 5.01 16.24 -20.17
C LYS A 39 5.41 17.60 -20.73
N ALA A 40 6.70 17.79 -20.98
CA ALA A 40 7.24 18.95 -21.69
C ALA A 40 8.18 18.47 -22.80
N VAL A 41 8.14 19.14 -23.93
CA VAL A 41 9.01 18.86 -25.08
C VAL A 41 10.26 19.72 -24.94
N ASN A 42 11.43 19.09 -24.87
CA ASN A 42 12.71 19.78 -24.89
C ASN A 42 13.17 19.92 -26.34
N GLN A 43 13.49 21.17 -26.72
CA GLN A 43 13.94 21.52 -28.03
C GLN A 43 15.33 22.19 -27.94
N GLU A 44 16.22 21.82 -28.84
CA GLU A 44 17.54 22.42 -28.98
C GLU A 44 17.67 23.08 -30.35
N GLN A 45 18.38 24.19 -30.37
CA GLN A 45 18.75 24.86 -31.62
C GLN A 45 19.79 23.99 -32.33
N GLN A 46 19.53 23.66 -33.61
CA GLN A 46 20.51 23.00 -34.45
C GLN A 46 21.35 24.05 -35.16
N VAL A 47 22.65 24.09 -34.85
CA VAL A 47 23.62 25.01 -35.52
C VAL A 47 24.69 24.14 -36.17
N VAL A 48 24.98 24.40 -37.44
CA VAL A 48 26.07 23.78 -38.20
C VAL A 48 26.91 24.91 -38.84
N ASP A 49 28.21 24.90 -38.58
CA ASP A 49 29.16 25.91 -39.03
C ASP A 49 28.71 27.37 -38.75
N GLY A 50 28.15 27.61 -37.58
CA GLY A 50 27.67 28.94 -37.17
C GLY A 50 26.34 29.36 -37.80
N VAL A 51 25.73 28.52 -38.64
CA VAL A 51 24.45 28.80 -39.31
C VAL A 51 23.33 28.00 -38.63
N GLY A 52 22.23 28.67 -38.26
CA GLY A 52 21.05 28.03 -37.73
C GLY A 52 20.38 27.11 -38.75
N MET A 53 20.25 25.82 -38.44
CA MET A 53 19.68 24.78 -39.29
C MET A 53 18.31 24.31 -38.83
N GLY A 54 17.67 25.03 -37.89
CA GLY A 54 16.35 24.72 -37.35
C GLY A 54 16.40 24.24 -35.91
N VAL A 55 15.44 23.40 -35.53
CA VAL A 55 15.22 22.92 -34.18
C VAL A 55 15.24 21.38 -34.15
N LYS A 56 15.93 20.82 -33.19
CA LYS A 56 15.91 19.38 -32.91
C LYS A 56 15.11 19.12 -31.64
N ILE A 57 14.22 18.13 -31.68
CA ILE A 57 13.55 17.63 -30.48
C ILE A 57 14.54 16.70 -29.78
N GLU A 58 14.98 17.04 -28.58
CA GLU A 58 15.84 16.21 -27.75
C GLU A 58 15.04 15.06 -27.12
N GLY A 59 13.77 15.32 -26.75
CA GLY A 59 12.88 14.34 -26.18
C GLY A 59 11.67 14.97 -25.48
N VAL A 60 10.77 14.11 -25.04
CA VAL A 60 9.64 14.48 -24.18
C VAL A 60 10.01 14.09 -22.76
N LYS A 61 10.16 15.06 -21.88
CA LYS A 61 10.51 14.84 -20.46
C LYS A 61 9.28 15.03 -19.58
N ARG A 62 9.18 14.22 -18.51
CA ARG A 62 8.22 14.46 -17.44
C ARG A 62 8.75 15.56 -16.52
N VAL A 63 7.89 16.52 -16.19
CA VAL A 63 8.22 17.60 -15.24
C VAL A 63 7.87 17.10 -13.86
N THR A 64 8.79 16.39 -13.22
CA THR A 64 8.65 15.88 -11.85
C THR A 64 9.53 16.67 -10.89
N ASP A 65 8.96 17.02 -9.76
CA ASP A 65 9.75 17.37 -8.59
C ASP A 65 10.08 16.05 -7.87
N GLN A 66 11.34 15.64 -7.95
CA GLN A 66 11.81 14.38 -7.36
C GLN A 66 11.63 14.35 -5.85
N TYR A 67 11.75 15.49 -5.20
CA TYR A 67 11.54 15.58 -3.75
C TYR A 67 10.07 15.34 -3.38
N LEU A 68 9.15 16.00 -4.06
CA LEU A 68 7.71 15.82 -3.84
C LEU A 68 7.26 14.41 -4.20
N GLN A 69 7.82 13.83 -5.26
CA GLN A 69 7.53 12.45 -5.64
C GLN A 69 7.98 11.47 -4.56
N LEU A 70 9.21 11.61 -4.06
CA LEU A 70 9.73 10.77 -2.98
C LEU A 70 8.92 10.95 -1.70
N ALA A 71 8.60 12.19 -1.33
CA ALA A 71 7.77 12.48 -0.15
C ALA A 71 6.37 11.86 -0.26
N SER A 72 5.75 11.92 -1.43
CA SER A 72 4.44 11.29 -1.69
C SER A 72 4.51 9.77 -1.59
N LEU A 73 5.54 9.13 -2.17
CA LEU A 73 5.73 7.69 -2.06
C LEU A 73 5.98 7.24 -0.62
N THR A 74 6.78 8.00 0.13
CA THR A 74 7.04 7.71 1.55
C THR A 74 5.76 7.84 2.37
N ALA A 75 4.98 8.91 2.17
CA ALA A 75 3.71 9.11 2.86
C ALA A 75 2.69 8.01 2.53
N ALA A 76 2.60 7.60 1.26
CA ALA A 76 1.74 6.49 0.84
C ALA A 76 2.17 5.17 1.50
N SER A 77 3.47 4.87 1.50
CA SER A 77 4.03 3.67 2.15
C SER A 77 3.74 3.63 3.66
N GLU A 78 3.90 4.77 4.36
CA GLU A 78 3.58 4.87 5.79
C GLU A 78 2.07 4.70 6.04
N SER A 79 1.22 5.29 5.20
CA SER A 79 -0.23 5.15 5.30
C SER A 79 -0.66 3.69 5.15
N GLU A 80 -0.14 2.98 4.14
CA GLU A 80 -0.43 1.57 3.91
C GLU A 80 0.10 0.68 5.04
N ARG A 81 1.29 0.98 5.57
CA ARG A 81 1.85 0.29 6.72
C ARG A 81 0.93 0.39 7.95
N TRP A 82 0.48 1.59 8.28
CA TRP A 82 -0.41 1.80 9.41
C TRP A 82 -1.79 1.18 9.20
N SER A 83 -2.31 1.21 7.97
CA SER A 83 -3.56 0.55 7.60
C SER A 83 -3.47 -0.97 7.82
N ALA A 84 -2.39 -1.60 7.36
CA ALA A 84 -2.16 -3.02 7.58
C ALA A 84 -2.03 -3.37 9.08
N VAL A 85 -1.24 -2.60 9.84
CA VAL A 85 -1.09 -2.80 11.29
C VAL A 85 -2.44 -2.68 12.00
N SER A 86 -3.25 -1.65 11.68
CA SER A 86 -4.58 -1.47 12.26
C SER A 86 -5.48 -2.66 11.96
N GLN A 87 -5.50 -3.13 10.71
CA GLN A 87 -6.31 -4.28 10.31
C GLN A 87 -5.95 -5.55 11.09
N TYR A 88 -4.65 -5.84 11.26
CA TYR A 88 -4.24 -7.02 12.02
C TYR A 88 -4.51 -6.89 13.52
N LEU A 89 -4.37 -5.68 14.07
CA LEU A 89 -4.74 -5.44 15.47
C LEU A 89 -6.24 -5.58 15.69
N ASP A 90 -7.07 -5.07 14.78
CA ASP A 90 -8.52 -5.24 14.83
C ASP A 90 -8.91 -6.73 14.74
N ASN A 91 -8.25 -7.49 13.85
CA ASN A 91 -8.44 -8.94 13.77
C ASN A 91 -8.06 -9.62 15.10
N ALA A 92 -6.88 -9.29 15.67
CA ALA A 92 -6.45 -9.84 16.94
C ALA A 92 -7.42 -9.46 18.08
N GLN A 93 -7.89 -8.22 18.12
CA GLN A 93 -8.87 -7.78 19.12
C GLN A 93 -10.19 -8.53 19.01
N SER A 94 -10.64 -8.80 17.77
CA SER A 94 -11.89 -9.54 17.56
C SER A 94 -11.88 -10.96 18.12
N LEU A 95 -10.70 -11.57 18.32
CA LEU A 95 -10.56 -12.89 18.92
C LEU A 95 -11.03 -12.95 20.36
N PHE A 96 -10.98 -11.82 21.08
CA PHE A 96 -11.41 -11.71 22.48
C PHE A 96 -12.92 -11.46 22.61
N GLY A 97 -13.62 -11.21 21.50
CA GLY A 97 -15.04 -10.92 21.46
C GLY A 97 -15.38 -9.45 21.70
N ASP A 98 -16.67 -9.15 21.68
CA ASP A 98 -17.18 -7.79 21.97
C ASP A 98 -17.22 -7.55 23.48
N PRO A 99 -16.58 -6.49 24.01
CA PRO A 99 -16.57 -6.16 25.42
C PRO A 99 -17.97 -5.96 26.04
N SER A 100 -18.97 -5.62 25.22
CA SER A 100 -20.36 -5.44 25.66
C SER A 100 -21.20 -6.73 25.62
N ALA A 101 -20.65 -7.82 25.08
CA ALA A 101 -21.36 -9.09 24.95
C ALA A 101 -20.99 -10.08 26.08
N ASP A 102 -21.94 -10.95 26.45
CA ASP A 102 -21.74 -12.00 27.46
C ASP A 102 -20.60 -12.99 27.12
N GLY A 103 -20.29 -13.10 25.81
CA GLY A 103 -19.24 -13.97 25.27
C GLY A 103 -17.83 -13.38 25.34
N PHE A 104 -17.66 -12.18 25.84
CA PHE A 104 -16.35 -11.54 25.96
C PHE A 104 -15.40 -12.37 26.83
N PHE A 105 -14.17 -12.54 26.34
CA PHE A 105 -13.18 -13.44 26.98
C PHE A 105 -12.99 -13.13 28.46
N PHE A 106 -12.85 -11.88 28.85
CA PHE A 106 -12.59 -11.52 30.26
C PHE A 106 -13.79 -11.70 31.15
N ASN A 107 -15.03 -11.75 30.64
CA ASN A 107 -16.21 -12.09 31.42
C ASN A 107 -16.15 -13.56 31.94
N ARG A 108 -15.34 -14.43 31.32
CA ARG A 108 -15.11 -15.78 31.80
C ARG A 108 -14.33 -15.81 33.11
N LEU A 109 -13.40 -14.87 33.32
CA LEU A 109 -12.74 -14.69 34.63
C LEU A 109 -13.71 -14.29 35.72
N ASP A 110 -14.62 -13.35 35.42
CA ASP A 110 -15.66 -12.96 36.39
C ASP A 110 -16.58 -14.15 36.76
N LYS A 111 -16.90 -15.03 35.79
CA LYS A 111 -17.64 -16.27 36.04
C LYS A 111 -16.89 -17.23 36.97
N ILE A 112 -15.56 -17.38 36.79
CA ILE A 112 -14.72 -18.16 37.67
C ILE A 112 -14.78 -17.59 39.10
N PHE A 113 -14.51 -16.30 39.28
CA PHE A 113 -14.55 -15.67 40.60
C PHE A 113 -15.93 -15.74 41.22
N GLY A 114 -17.00 -15.56 40.45
CA GLY A 114 -18.37 -15.75 40.92
C GLY A 114 -18.66 -17.17 41.37
N ALA A 115 -18.21 -18.16 40.60
CA ALA A 115 -18.40 -19.58 40.95
C ALA A 115 -17.63 -19.96 42.23
N PHE A 116 -16.41 -19.46 42.42
CA PHE A 116 -15.68 -19.67 43.68
C PHE A 116 -16.30 -18.94 44.85
N GLY A 117 -16.90 -17.75 44.64
CA GLY A 117 -17.68 -17.04 45.65
C GLY A 117 -18.87 -17.87 46.14
N THR A 118 -19.62 -18.50 45.22
CA THR A 118 -20.76 -19.37 45.61
C THR A 118 -20.35 -20.63 46.36
N ILE A 119 -19.15 -21.18 46.09
CA ILE A 119 -18.60 -22.30 46.89
C ILE A 119 -18.32 -21.86 48.33
N ALA A 120 -17.90 -20.62 48.56
CA ALA A 120 -17.63 -20.12 49.90
C ALA A 120 -18.90 -20.07 50.77
N ASP A 121 -20.08 -19.87 50.16
CA ASP A 121 -21.37 -19.89 50.86
C ASP A 121 -21.84 -21.31 51.26
N ASP A 122 -21.56 -22.33 50.40
CA ASP A 122 -21.82 -23.74 50.69
C ASP A 122 -20.66 -24.66 50.23
N PRO A 123 -19.60 -24.80 51.04
CA PRO A 123 -18.43 -25.58 50.67
C PRO A 123 -18.69 -27.10 50.54
N SER A 124 -19.82 -27.58 51.04
CA SER A 124 -20.17 -29.02 50.99
C SER A 124 -20.82 -29.43 49.65
N SER A 125 -21.34 -28.47 48.89
CA SER A 125 -22.06 -28.74 47.66
C SER A 125 -21.14 -29.24 46.54
N THR A 126 -21.35 -30.50 46.14
CA THR A 126 -20.64 -31.10 44.99
C THR A 126 -21.04 -30.43 43.67
N LEU A 127 -22.27 -29.94 43.58
CA LEU A 127 -22.77 -29.24 42.38
C LEU A 127 -22.01 -27.91 42.14
N LEU A 128 -21.86 -27.10 43.21
CA LEU A 128 -21.15 -25.82 43.09
C LEU A 128 -19.67 -26.02 42.73
N ARG A 129 -19.03 -27.05 43.28
CA ARG A 129 -17.65 -27.42 42.90
C ARG A 129 -17.54 -27.84 41.45
N SER A 130 -18.51 -28.65 40.96
CA SER A 130 -18.55 -29.06 39.56
C SER A 130 -18.75 -27.86 38.63
N GLN A 131 -19.61 -26.90 38.98
CA GLN A 131 -19.81 -25.67 38.20
C GLN A 131 -18.56 -24.78 38.15
N ALA A 132 -17.86 -24.65 39.29
CA ALA A 132 -16.60 -23.91 39.32
C ALA A 132 -15.52 -24.58 38.46
N LEU A 133 -15.41 -25.92 38.53
CA LEU A 133 -14.48 -26.63 37.66
C LEU A 133 -14.81 -26.45 36.20
N SER A 134 -16.07 -26.54 35.81
CA SER A 134 -16.52 -26.30 34.45
C SER A 134 -16.20 -24.89 33.97
N SER A 135 -16.36 -23.86 34.82
CA SER A 135 -16.01 -22.48 34.44
C SER A 135 -14.50 -22.27 34.22
N VAL A 136 -13.65 -23.01 34.96
CA VAL A 136 -12.20 -23.02 34.73
C VAL A 136 -11.85 -23.74 33.43
N GLU A 137 -12.48 -24.89 33.16
CA GLU A 137 -12.28 -25.65 31.92
C GLU A 137 -12.69 -24.82 30.69
N ASP A 138 -13.82 -24.12 30.77
CA ASP A 138 -14.29 -23.22 29.72
C ASP A 138 -13.30 -22.06 29.44
N PHE A 139 -12.72 -21.51 30.49
CA PHE A 139 -11.70 -20.44 30.35
C PHE A 139 -10.42 -20.98 29.73
N ILE A 140 -9.94 -22.14 30.16
CA ILE A 140 -8.73 -22.78 29.59
C ILE A 140 -8.96 -23.11 28.11
N GLY A 141 -10.11 -23.72 27.79
CA GLY A 141 -10.46 -24.05 26.41
C GLY A 141 -10.50 -22.83 25.51
N GLU A 142 -11.12 -21.74 25.96
CA GLU A 142 -11.18 -20.50 25.22
C GLU A 142 -9.81 -19.82 25.08
N SER A 143 -8.99 -19.87 26.14
CA SER A 143 -7.59 -19.38 26.06
C SER A 143 -6.78 -20.15 25.04
N GLY A 144 -6.94 -21.49 24.99
CA GLY A 144 -6.32 -22.32 23.94
C GLY A 144 -6.77 -21.93 22.54
N ARG A 145 -8.09 -21.77 22.34
CA ARG A 145 -8.65 -21.33 21.05
C ARG A 145 -8.08 -19.99 20.59
N ILE A 146 -8.01 -19.00 21.49
CA ILE A 146 -7.45 -17.68 21.18
C ILE A 146 -5.96 -17.80 20.82
N ASN A 147 -5.19 -18.57 21.60
CA ASN A 147 -3.78 -18.81 21.31
C ASN A 147 -3.58 -19.37 19.90
N ASP A 148 -4.33 -20.41 19.54
CA ASP A 148 -4.22 -21.05 18.23
C ASP A 148 -4.58 -20.08 17.10
N GLN A 149 -5.58 -19.23 17.30
CA GLN A 149 -5.95 -18.21 16.31
C GLN A 149 -4.93 -17.08 16.20
N VAL A 150 -4.28 -16.68 17.30
CA VAL A 150 -3.17 -15.71 17.25
C VAL A 150 -1.99 -16.27 16.48
N VAL A 151 -1.66 -17.56 16.70
CA VAL A 151 -0.60 -18.23 15.93
C VAL A 151 -0.95 -18.29 14.45
N ALA A 152 -2.17 -18.71 14.10
CA ALA A 152 -2.64 -18.74 12.72
C ALA A 152 -2.66 -17.34 12.05
N LEU A 153 -2.97 -16.29 12.81
CA LEU A 153 -2.89 -14.92 12.34
C LEU A 153 -1.43 -14.54 12.01
N GLY A 154 -0.47 -14.94 12.87
CA GLY A 154 0.96 -14.75 12.62
C GLY A 154 1.42 -15.43 11.34
N GLU A 155 1.07 -16.69 11.11
CA GLU A 155 1.37 -17.42 9.88
C GLU A 155 0.77 -16.75 8.63
N THR A 156 -0.44 -16.20 8.77
CA THR A 156 -1.09 -15.44 7.70
C THR A 156 -0.30 -14.18 7.35
N VAL A 157 0.19 -13.46 8.36
CA VAL A 157 1.04 -12.25 8.16
C VAL A 157 2.33 -12.62 7.45
N GLU A 158 3.03 -13.68 7.89
CA GLU A 158 4.27 -14.15 7.24
C GLU A 158 4.03 -14.49 5.77
N THR A 159 2.98 -15.25 5.47
CA THR A 159 2.60 -15.61 4.10
C THR A 159 2.33 -14.38 3.23
N GLN A 160 1.68 -13.36 3.78
CA GLN A 160 1.40 -12.12 3.04
C GLN A 160 2.66 -11.27 2.82
N VAL A 161 3.57 -11.25 3.78
CA VAL A 161 4.88 -10.59 3.63
C VAL A 161 5.68 -11.26 2.52
N ASP A 162 5.77 -12.59 2.52
CA ASP A 162 6.49 -13.34 1.49
C ASP A 162 5.90 -13.11 0.10
N ALA A 163 4.58 -13.17 -0.03
CA ALA A 163 3.90 -12.87 -1.29
C ALA A 163 4.13 -11.42 -1.75
N GLY A 164 4.18 -10.47 -0.81
CA GLY A 164 4.50 -9.07 -1.08
C GLY A 164 5.93 -8.88 -1.60
N VAL A 165 6.90 -9.55 -0.98
CA VAL A 165 8.32 -9.52 -1.39
C VAL A 165 8.49 -10.14 -2.77
N GLN A 166 7.84 -11.29 -3.04
CA GLN A 166 7.88 -11.91 -4.37
C GLN A 166 7.32 -10.98 -5.44
N ARG A 167 6.15 -10.38 -5.21
CA ARG A 167 5.55 -9.41 -6.14
C ARG A 167 6.44 -8.21 -6.40
N ALA A 168 7.12 -7.69 -5.36
CA ALA A 168 8.06 -6.58 -5.51
C ALA A 168 9.25 -6.99 -6.40
N ASN A 169 9.80 -8.18 -6.21
CA ASN A 169 10.89 -8.70 -7.03
C ASN A 169 10.46 -8.90 -8.49
N ASP A 170 9.28 -9.46 -8.74
CA ASP A 170 8.73 -9.64 -10.09
C ASP A 170 8.56 -8.29 -10.82
N LEU A 171 8.06 -7.27 -10.12
CA LEU A 171 7.93 -5.92 -10.68
C LEU A 171 9.29 -5.29 -11.01
N LEU A 172 10.30 -5.50 -10.16
CA LEU A 172 11.66 -5.02 -10.41
C LEU A 172 12.29 -5.70 -11.62
N GLU A 173 12.05 -7.00 -11.82
CA GLU A 173 12.51 -7.72 -13.01
C GLU A 173 11.80 -7.23 -14.29
N GLN A 174 10.51 -6.96 -14.22
CA GLN A 174 9.77 -6.38 -15.34
C GLN A 174 10.34 -5.01 -15.73
N ILE A 175 10.56 -4.10 -14.77
CA ILE A 175 11.17 -2.79 -15.02
C ILE A 175 12.54 -2.96 -15.70
N ARG A 176 13.39 -3.84 -15.17
CA ARG A 176 14.71 -4.11 -15.74
C ARG A 176 14.63 -4.66 -17.16
N SER A 177 13.62 -5.47 -17.46
CA SER A 177 13.41 -6.02 -18.81
C SER A 177 12.97 -4.95 -19.82
N GLU A 178 12.15 -4.01 -19.37
CA GLU A 178 11.67 -2.88 -20.17
C GLU A 178 12.82 -1.88 -20.47
N GLU A 179 13.71 -1.62 -19.51
CA GLU A 179 14.88 -0.75 -19.69
C GLU A 179 15.91 -1.29 -20.68
N ARG A 180 15.91 -2.60 -20.92
CA ARG A 180 16.82 -3.27 -21.89
C ARG A 180 16.29 -3.32 -23.32
N ARG A 181 15.04 -2.94 -23.55
CA ARG A 181 14.41 -2.88 -24.89
C ARG A 181 14.49 -1.52 -25.50
#